data_854ab7a00e6c470f6f869661fc42afba
#
_entry.id   854ab7a00e6c470f6f869661fc42afba
#
_cell.length_a   1.000
_cell.length_b   1.000
_cell.length_c   1.000
_cell.angle_alpha   90.00
_cell.angle_beta   90.00
_cell.angle_gamma   90.00
#
_symmetry.space_group_name_H-M   'P 1'
#
loop_
_entity.id
_entity.type
_entity.pdbx_description
1 polymer ?
#
loop_
_entity_poly.entity_id
_entity_poly.type
_entity_poly.pdbx_seq_one_letter_code
_entity_poly.pdbx_strand_id
1 'polypeptide(L)'
;MKEPARLERNTQRLTECYPPIGAAVRRVLDRMEAQGFRPRIQHAWRSTEEQAQLFHKGTTNTLFGFHNVTGAGGAKESLACDVLDDDHPLGPSTRYLLALAIAAR
;
A
#
# COMPACT_ATOMS: atom_id res chain seq x y z
N MET A 1 -3.34 5.80 -13.79
CA MET A 1 -4.46 6.50 -13.09
C MET A 1 -4.22 8.00 -13.15
N LYS A 2 -5.27 8.77 -13.33
CA LYS A 2 -5.16 10.24 -13.32
C LYS A 2 -4.80 10.74 -11.92
N GLU A 3 -4.08 11.87 -11.85
CA GLU A 3 -3.58 12.40 -10.58
C GLU A 3 -4.63 12.57 -9.47
N PRO A 4 -5.78 13.23 -9.71
CA PRO A 4 -6.75 13.38 -8.64
C PRO A 4 -7.25 12.05 -8.08
N ALA A 5 -7.46 11.06 -8.93
CA ALA A 5 -7.91 9.72 -8.52
C ALA A 5 -6.80 8.97 -7.76
N ARG A 6 -5.55 9.09 -8.21
CA ARG A 6 -4.39 8.51 -7.52
C ARG A 6 -4.25 9.05 -6.10
N LEU A 7 -4.29 10.37 -5.96
CA LEU A 7 -4.15 11.05 -4.66
C LEU A 7 -5.29 10.69 -3.71
N GLU A 8 -6.52 10.65 -4.22
CA GLU A 8 -7.69 10.27 -3.43
C GLU A 8 -7.58 8.81 -2.95
N ARG A 9 -7.19 7.89 -3.85
CA ARG A 9 -6.99 6.50 -3.50
C ARG A 9 -5.93 6.34 -2.40
N ASN A 10 -4.80 7.03 -2.52
CA ASN A 10 -3.76 6.98 -1.50
C ASN A 10 -4.28 7.46 -0.15
N THR A 11 -5.03 8.55 -0.13
CA THR A 11 -5.64 9.07 1.10
C THR A 11 -6.59 8.07 1.72
N GLN A 12 -7.46 7.45 0.94
CA GLN A 12 -8.40 6.43 1.42
C GLN A 12 -7.67 5.21 1.98
N ARG A 13 -6.66 4.70 1.26
CA ARG A 13 -5.90 3.52 1.70
C ARG A 13 -5.12 3.78 2.99
N LEU A 14 -4.60 4.98 3.18
CA LEU A 14 -3.91 5.34 4.43
C LEU A 14 -4.84 5.30 5.64
N THR A 15 -6.13 5.59 5.47
CA THR A 15 -7.10 5.46 6.58
C THR A 15 -7.31 4.01 7.02
N GLU A 16 -6.96 3.04 6.18
CA GLU A 16 -7.06 1.61 6.48
C GLU A 16 -5.86 1.06 7.24
N CYS A 17 -4.84 1.87 7.44
CA CYS A 17 -3.62 1.47 8.14
C CYS A 17 -3.73 1.76 9.64
N TYR A 18 -3.01 0.97 10.42
CA TYR A 18 -2.71 1.34 11.80
C TYR A 18 -2.06 2.74 11.79
N PRO A 19 -2.50 3.70 12.63
CA PRO A 19 -2.10 5.11 12.45
C PRO A 19 -0.59 5.38 12.35
N PRO A 20 0.29 4.81 13.19
CA PRO A 20 1.74 5.00 13.00
C PRO A 20 2.27 4.48 11.66
N ILE A 21 1.69 3.39 11.14
CA ILE A 21 2.06 2.84 9.84
C ILE A 21 1.58 3.77 8.73
N GLY A 22 0.35 4.26 8.80
CA GLY A 22 -0.17 5.23 7.85
C GLY A 22 0.67 6.51 7.79
N ALA A 23 1.11 7.02 8.93
CA ALA A 23 1.98 8.19 9.00
C ALA A 23 3.35 7.91 8.36
N ALA A 24 3.93 6.74 8.60
CA ALA A 24 5.20 6.35 7.99
C ALA A 24 5.08 6.22 6.46
N VAL A 25 4.02 5.59 5.97
CA VAL A 25 3.76 5.44 4.54
C VAL A 25 3.52 6.81 3.90
N ARG A 26 2.79 7.70 4.55
CA ARG A 26 2.60 9.07 4.05
C ARG A 26 3.95 9.77 3.82
N ARG A 27 4.90 9.65 4.75
CA ARG A 27 6.23 10.23 4.58
C ARG A 27 6.97 9.65 3.38
N VAL A 28 6.86 8.35 3.17
CA VAL A 28 7.45 7.67 2.01
C VAL A 28 6.86 8.21 0.70
N LEU A 29 5.52 8.29 0.63
CA LEU A 29 4.83 8.81 -0.55
C LEU A 29 5.26 10.24 -0.86
N ASP A 30 5.31 11.10 0.15
CA ASP A 30 5.69 12.50 -0.02
C ASP A 30 7.12 12.65 -0.54
N ARG A 31 8.05 11.85 -0.01
CA ARG A 31 9.45 11.85 -0.47
C ARG A 31 9.59 11.41 -1.91
N MET A 32 8.82 10.40 -2.32
CA MET A 32 8.85 9.91 -3.70
C MET A 32 8.20 10.91 -4.66
N GLU A 33 7.09 11.50 -4.28
CA GLU A 33 6.41 12.52 -5.08
C GLU A 33 7.30 13.74 -5.29
N ALA A 34 8.07 14.15 -4.28
CA ALA A 34 9.03 15.24 -4.39
C ALA A 34 10.12 14.97 -5.42
N GLN A 35 10.38 13.71 -5.75
CA GLN A 35 11.34 13.31 -6.79
C GLN A 35 10.69 13.09 -8.17
N GLY A 36 9.39 13.35 -8.30
CA GLY A 36 8.66 13.20 -9.55
C GLY A 36 8.08 11.81 -9.80
N PHE A 37 8.16 10.90 -8.85
CA PHE A 37 7.50 9.60 -8.94
C PHE A 37 6.02 9.72 -8.61
N ARG A 38 5.23 8.74 -9.07
CA ARG A 38 3.79 8.68 -8.83
C ARG A 38 3.44 7.36 -8.13
N PRO A 39 3.76 7.22 -6.81
CA PRO A 39 3.43 6.00 -6.07
C PRO A 39 1.92 5.90 -5.86
N ARG A 40 1.40 4.68 -5.98
CA ARG A 40 -0.02 4.39 -5.71
C ARG A 40 -0.13 3.23 -4.74
N ILE A 41 -0.90 3.39 -3.68
CA ILE A 41 -1.20 2.28 -2.76
C ILE A 41 -2.22 1.37 -3.44
N GLN A 42 -1.81 0.14 -3.72
CA GLN A 42 -2.69 -0.85 -4.32
C GLN A 42 -3.56 -1.52 -3.25
N HIS A 43 -2.93 -1.97 -2.17
CA HIS A 43 -3.59 -2.63 -1.05
C HIS A 43 -3.06 -2.09 0.27
N ALA A 44 -3.97 -1.89 1.23
CA ALA A 44 -3.66 -1.66 2.62
C ALA A 44 -4.36 -2.74 3.45
N TRP A 45 -5.60 -2.54 3.85
CA TRP A 45 -6.36 -3.55 4.56
C TRP A 45 -7.06 -4.52 3.59
N ARG A 46 -7.04 -5.80 3.93
CA ARG A 46 -7.83 -6.85 3.26
C ARG A 46 -8.67 -7.57 4.29
N SER A 47 -9.90 -7.93 3.91
CA SER A 47 -10.71 -8.83 4.71
C SER A 47 -10.12 -10.24 4.69
N THR A 48 -10.52 -11.07 5.67
CA THR A 48 -10.10 -12.48 5.69
C THR A 48 -10.64 -13.24 4.49
N GLU A 49 -11.82 -12.86 3.97
CA GLU A 49 -12.43 -13.43 2.78
C GLU A 49 -11.61 -13.12 1.51
N GLU A 50 -11.18 -11.87 1.34
CA GLU A 50 -10.32 -11.46 0.22
C GLU A 50 -8.97 -12.20 0.27
N GLN A 51 -8.38 -12.32 1.47
CA GLN A 51 -7.12 -13.02 1.66
C GLN A 51 -7.26 -14.51 1.32
N ALA A 52 -8.37 -15.14 1.71
CA ALA A 52 -8.65 -16.53 1.39
C ALA A 52 -8.77 -16.75 -0.13
N GLN A 53 -9.43 -15.83 -0.83
CA GLN A 53 -9.53 -15.90 -2.29
C GLN A 53 -8.16 -15.81 -2.96
N LEU A 54 -7.29 -14.91 -2.51
CA LEU A 54 -5.93 -14.78 -3.02
C LEU A 54 -5.09 -16.04 -2.72
N PHE A 55 -5.28 -16.64 -1.56
CA PHE A 55 -4.63 -17.91 -1.19
C PHE A 55 -5.06 -19.04 -2.13
N HIS A 56 -6.35 -19.19 -2.38
CA HIS A 56 -6.87 -20.24 -3.27
C HIS A 56 -6.46 -20.03 -4.74
N LYS A 57 -6.24 -18.79 -5.15
CA LYS A 57 -5.72 -18.47 -6.50
C LYS A 57 -4.21 -18.67 -6.62
N GLY A 58 -3.51 -18.97 -5.52
CA GLY A 58 -2.07 -19.10 -5.50
C GLY A 58 -1.31 -17.75 -5.58
N THR A 59 -2.00 -16.64 -5.41
CA THR A 59 -1.39 -15.30 -5.44
C THR A 59 -0.64 -14.97 -4.14
N THR A 60 -1.03 -15.62 -3.05
CA THR A 60 -0.35 -15.53 -1.75
C THR A 60 -0.29 -16.92 -1.11
N ASN A 61 0.68 -17.14 -0.24
CA ASN A 61 0.83 -18.38 0.53
C ASN A 61 0.38 -18.22 1.99
N THR A 62 -0.33 -17.15 2.33
CA THR A 62 -0.75 -16.82 3.69
C THR A 62 -2.26 -16.59 3.74
N LEU A 63 -2.96 -17.27 4.68
CA LEU A 63 -4.40 -17.06 4.92
C LEU A 63 -4.69 -15.87 5.81
N PHE A 64 -3.74 -15.49 6.67
CA PHE A 64 -3.83 -14.30 7.51
C PHE A 64 -2.47 -13.64 7.59
N GLY A 65 -2.40 -12.34 7.34
CA GLY A 65 -1.15 -11.60 7.33
C GLY A 65 -1.33 -10.17 7.83
N PHE A 66 -0.30 -9.35 7.66
CA PHE A 66 -0.26 -7.96 8.13
C PHE A 66 -1.34 -7.07 7.49
N HIS A 67 -1.83 -7.41 6.30
CA HIS A 67 -2.94 -6.70 5.66
C HIS A 67 -4.30 -6.97 6.31
N ASN A 68 -4.41 -8.00 7.14
CA ASN A 68 -5.68 -8.44 7.72
C ASN A 68 -5.91 -7.94 9.16
N VAL A 69 -4.97 -7.19 9.72
CA VAL A 69 -5.04 -6.78 11.13
C VAL A 69 -6.20 -5.83 11.34
N THR A 70 -7.03 -6.13 12.34
CA THR A 70 -8.13 -5.31 12.78
C THR A 70 -7.95 -4.92 14.24
N GLY A 71 -8.40 -3.72 14.58
CA GLY A 71 -8.38 -3.22 15.93
C GLY A 71 -9.72 -3.38 16.65
N ALA A 72 -9.87 -2.71 17.77
CA ALA A 72 -11.07 -2.71 18.55
C ALA A 72 -12.28 -2.26 17.72
N GLY A 73 -13.43 -2.93 17.91
CA GLY A 73 -14.65 -2.62 17.17
C GLY A 73 -14.58 -2.93 15.67
N GLY A 74 -13.63 -3.76 15.22
CA GLY A 74 -13.47 -4.12 13.81
C GLY A 74 -12.79 -3.04 12.98
N ALA A 75 -12.12 -2.08 13.61
CA ALA A 75 -11.39 -1.03 12.89
C ALA A 75 -10.30 -1.62 11.99
N LYS A 76 -10.19 -1.12 10.77
CA LYS A 76 -9.13 -1.51 9.85
C LYS A 76 -7.80 -0.94 10.37
N GLU A 77 -6.85 -1.81 10.66
CA GLU A 77 -5.54 -1.43 11.20
C GLU A 77 -4.43 -2.22 10.52
N SER A 78 -4.36 -2.11 9.18
CA SER A 78 -3.32 -2.79 8.40
C SER A 78 -1.93 -2.37 8.85
N LEU A 79 -1.04 -3.36 9.00
CA LEU A 79 0.38 -3.16 9.26
C LEU A 79 1.23 -3.25 7.99
N ALA A 80 0.59 -3.36 6.83
CA ALA A 80 1.27 -3.47 5.55
C ALA A 80 0.58 -2.64 4.48
N CYS A 81 1.37 -2.10 3.56
CA CYS A 81 0.92 -1.38 2.38
C CYS A 81 1.69 -1.87 1.15
N ASP A 82 0.95 -2.19 0.09
CA ASP A 82 1.54 -2.48 -1.22
C ASP A 82 1.53 -1.22 -2.06
N VAL A 83 2.70 -0.73 -2.40
CA VAL A 83 2.88 0.51 -3.17
C VAL A 83 3.46 0.17 -4.53
N LEU A 84 2.74 0.55 -5.59
CA LEU A 84 3.20 0.34 -6.96
C LEU A 84 3.55 1.68 -7.64
N ASP A 85 4.29 1.56 -8.73
CA ASP A 85 4.59 2.68 -9.61
C ASP A 85 3.42 2.89 -10.57
N ASP A 86 2.66 3.97 -10.41
CA ASP A 86 1.47 4.23 -11.25
C ASP A 86 1.82 4.51 -12.72
N ASP A 87 3.05 4.92 -12.99
CA ASP A 87 3.53 5.09 -14.37
C ASP A 87 3.94 3.76 -15.01
N HIS A 88 4.27 2.75 -14.21
CA HIS A 88 4.70 1.42 -14.68
C HIS A 88 4.11 0.33 -13.76
N PRO A 89 2.78 0.15 -13.74
CA PRO A 89 2.13 -0.70 -12.74
C PRO A 89 2.46 -2.19 -12.86
N LEU A 90 2.89 -2.66 -14.05
CA LEU A 90 3.23 -4.06 -14.29
C LEU A 90 4.73 -4.36 -14.11
N GLY A 91 5.57 -3.33 -14.02
CA GLY A 91 7.01 -3.51 -13.90
C GLY A 91 7.69 -2.20 -13.54
N PRO A 92 7.84 -1.89 -12.24
CA PRO A 92 8.49 -0.64 -11.83
C PRO A 92 9.95 -0.62 -12.29
N SER A 93 10.45 0.58 -12.60
CA SER A 93 11.84 0.76 -12.97
C SER A 93 12.77 0.52 -11.78
N THR A 94 14.03 0.16 -12.05
CA THR A 94 15.06 0.07 -11.01
C THR A 94 15.20 1.38 -10.24
N ARG A 95 15.08 2.50 -10.94
CA ARG A 95 15.15 3.84 -10.37
C ARG A 95 14.03 4.08 -9.34
N TYR A 96 12.79 3.64 -9.66
CA TYR A 96 11.64 3.70 -8.73
C TYR A 96 11.90 2.85 -7.48
N LEU A 97 12.33 1.60 -7.67
CA LEU A 97 12.59 0.68 -6.55
C LEU A 97 13.68 1.21 -5.63
N LEU A 98 14.74 1.79 -6.18
CA LEU A 98 15.80 2.40 -5.39
C LEU A 98 15.28 3.62 -4.60
N ALA A 99 14.49 4.47 -5.24
CA ALA A 99 13.88 5.63 -4.58
C ALA A 99 12.96 5.21 -3.44
N LEU A 100 12.17 4.15 -3.64
CA LEU A 100 11.29 3.59 -2.61
C LEU A 100 12.10 3.08 -1.41
N ALA A 101 13.16 2.32 -1.66
CA ALA A 101 14.03 1.80 -0.60
C ALA A 101 14.68 2.93 0.22
N ILE A 102 15.13 3.99 -0.43
CA ILE A 102 15.74 5.15 0.24
C ILE A 102 14.67 5.93 1.02
N ALA A 103 13.50 6.15 0.44
CA ALA A 103 12.42 6.88 1.09
C ALA A 103 11.87 6.17 2.35
N ALA A 104 11.99 4.85 2.40
CA ALA A 104 11.51 4.04 3.50
C ALA A 104 12.46 3.97 4.70
N ARG A 105 13.61 4.62 4.63
CA ARG A 105 14.60 4.67 5.73
C ARG A 105 14.13 5.48 6.92
#